data_5ed4146f49d22e08a2595672f82c6edc
#
_entry.id   5ed4146f49d22e08a2595672f82c6edc
#
_cell.length_a   1.000
_cell.length_b   1.000
_cell.length_c   1.000
_cell.angle_alpha   90.00
_cell.angle_beta   90.00
_cell.angle_gamma   90.00
#
_symmetry.space_group_name_H-M   'P 1'
#
loop_
_entity.id
_entity.type
_entity.pdbx_description
1 polymer ?
#
loop_
_entity_poly.entity_id
_entity_poly.type
_entity_poly.pdbx_seq_one_letter_code
_entity_poly.pdbx_strand_id
1 'polypeptide(L)'
;MKLLDNPDIQKNDDGHLLLDTPYRADGMRLIRQAAENGQPNALSSIIWFDVIEDQIDKAVKDFETYLPLVEPWIARERARIDKIWLVSMAEKKAVIDHYYYQVSNSKSNVALAFLAKGNESRAMELWNEAALKHGHIESRFYPIFHLFKSNPGSAIGVLRNSFSKEELQSLVHDLAEVSNQGSGWFAKWAKEGLDILRETIKNLKGPLGASTASVATFMVAKAVNKHLRDEMQESMEDGESIADWLGDLF
;
A
#
# COMPACT_ATOMS: atom_id res chain seq x y z
N MET A 1 -6.95 26.35 -19.67
CA MET A 1 -7.23 25.57 -18.44
C MET A 1 -6.19 24.45 -18.37
N LYS A 2 -5.38 24.41 -17.31
CA LYS A 2 -4.32 23.42 -17.15
C LYS A 2 -4.89 22.13 -16.51
N LEU A 3 -4.24 21.00 -16.76
CA LEU A 3 -4.64 19.70 -16.23
C LEU A 3 -4.71 19.68 -14.69
N LEU A 4 -3.79 20.41 -14.05
CA LEU A 4 -3.66 20.50 -12.58
C LEU A 4 -4.29 21.78 -11.99
N ASP A 5 -5.16 22.46 -12.72
CA ASP A 5 -5.81 23.70 -12.26
C ASP A 5 -7.05 23.38 -11.40
N ASN A 6 -6.79 22.77 -10.25
CA ASN A 6 -7.79 22.42 -9.24
C ASN A 6 -7.29 22.88 -7.85
N PRO A 7 -8.09 23.64 -7.08
CA PRO A 7 -7.68 24.19 -5.79
C PRO A 7 -7.24 23.13 -4.76
N ASP A 8 -7.81 21.94 -4.81
CA ASP A 8 -7.47 20.89 -3.86
C ASP A 8 -6.13 20.21 -4.24
N ILE A 9 -5.83 20.09 -5.55
CA ILE A 9 -4.51 19.67 -6.02
C ILE A 9 -3.48 20.71 -5.60
N GLN A 10 -3.74 21.99 -5.84
CA GLN A 10 -2.83 23.08 -5.46
C GLN A 10 -2.55 23.09 -3.95
N LYS A 11 -3.58 22.94 -3.09
CA LYS A 11 -3.38 22.85 -1.64
C LYS A 11 -2.53 21.65 -1.23
N ASN A 12 -2.75 20.50 -1.85
CA ASN A 12 -1.94 19.32 -1.58
C ASN A 12 -0.46 19.58 -1.95
N ASP A 13 -0.21 20.12 -3.14
CA ASP A 13 1.15 20.37 -3.64
C ASP A 13 1.86 21.44 -2.82
N ASP A 14 1.19 22.58 -2.53
CA ASP A 14 1.71 23.65 -1.66
C ASP A 14 2.00 23.10 -0.25
N GLY A 15 1.12 22.24 0.25
CA GLY A 15 1.31 21.57 1.53
C GLY A 15 2.58 20.73 1.56
N HIS A 16 2.82 19.91 0.53
CA HIS A 16 4.03 19.10 0.42
C HIS A 16 5.31 19.94 0.35
N LEU A 17 5.29 21.07 -0.35
CA LEU A 17 6.44 21.98 -0.42
C LEU A 17 6.84 22.56 0.96
N LEU A 18 5.92 22.61 1.91
CA LEU A 18 6.15 23.14 3.25
C LEU A 18 6.63 22.09 4.26
N LEU A 19 6.53 20.79 3.95
CA LEU A 19 6.79 19.70 4.93
C LEU A 19 8.23 19.69 5.46
N ASP A 20 9.20 20.02 4.63
CA ASP A 20 10.63 20.03 4.99
C ASP A 20 11.12 21.42 5.42
N THR A 21 10.19 22.31 5.76
CA THR A 21 10.46 23.68 6.18
C THR A 21 9.99 23.92 7.62
N PRO A 22 10.35 25.07 8.24
CA PRO A 22 9.79 25.47 9.54
C PRO A 22 8.25 25.61 9.55
N TYR A 23 7.63 25.65 8.36
CA TYR A 23 6.18 25.79 8.16
C TYR A 23 5.46 24.43 7.98
N ARG A 24 6.07 23.31 8.43
CA ARG A 24 5.50 21.95 8.35
C ARG A 24 4.05 21.87 8.84
N ALA A 25 3.72 22.59 9.93
CA ALA A 25 2.36 22.59 10.47
C ALA A 25 1.33 23.20 9.49
N ASP A 26 1.71 24.27 8.79
CA ASP A 26 0.87 24.86 7.75
C ASP A 26 0.76 23.96 6.53
N GLY A 27 1.85 23.28 6.15
CA GLY A 27 1.83 22.26 5.10
C GLY A 27 0.85 21.14 5.42
N MET A 28 0.92 20.55 6.59
CA MET A 28 -0.01 19.51 7.05
C MET A 28 -1.46 20.00 7.07
N ARG A 29 -1.69 21.26 7.45
CA ARG A 29 -3.04 21.85 7.43
C ARG A 29 -3.60 21.96 6.00
N LEU A 30 -2.78 22.37 5.04
CA LEU A 30 -3.20 22.45 3.63
C LEU A 30 -3.52 21.07 3.04
N ILE A 31 -2.67 20.06 3.29
CA ILE A 31 -2.90 18.68 2.84
C ILE A 31 -4.21 18.16 3.47
N ARG A 32 -4.43 18.40 4.76
CA ARG A 32 -5.66 17.98 5.44
C ARG A 32 -6.90 18.63 4.85
N GLN A 33 -6.88 19.92 4.54
CA GLN A 33 -8.00 20.60 3.87
C GLN A 33 -8.29 20.01 2.48
N ALA A 34 -7.28 19.58 1.73
CA ALA A 34 -7.48 18.91 0.46
C ALA A 34 -8.13 17.52 0.66
N ALA A 35 -7.69 16.76 1.68
CA ALA A 35 -8.29 15.46 2.03
C ALA A 35 -9.75 15.58 2.48
N GLU A 36 -10.08 16.61 3.26
CA GLU A 36 -11.46 16.94 3.67
C GLU A 36 -12.40 17.21 2.49
N ASN A 37 -11.85 17.62 1.34
CA ASN A 37 -12.59 17.77 0.09
C ASN A 37 -12.63 16.49 -0.75
N GLY A 38 -11.94 15.41 -0.33
CA GLY A 38 -11.89 14.12 -0.98
C GLY A 38 -10.75 13.96 -2.01
N GLN A 39 -9.72 14.84 -1.98
CA GLN A 39 -8.57 14.72 -2.88
C GLN A 39 -7.73 13.48 -2.54
N PRO A 40 -7.52 12.53 -3.51
CA PRO A 40 -6.94 11.21 -3.20
C PRO A 40 -5.49 11.23 -2.72
N ASN A 41 -4.65 12.09 -3.32
CA ASN A 41 -3.24 12.19 -2.93
C ASN A 41 -3.14 12.72 -1.48
N ALA A 42 -3.95 13.73 -1.15
CA ALA A 42 -3.98 14.29 0.19
C ALA A 42 -4.46 13.27 1.23
N LEU A 43 -5.48 12.47 0.91
CA LEU A 43 -5.92 11.37 1.78
C LEU A 43 -4.77 10.37 2.00
N SER A 44 -4.09 9.94 0.94
CA SER A 44 -2.94 9.04 1.04
C SER A 44 -1.86 9.61 1.94
N SER A 45 -1.54 10.89 1.78
CA SER A 45 -0.51 11.58 2.55
C SER A 45 -0.85 11.67 4.04
N ILE A 46 -2.06 12.10 4.41
CA ILE A 46 -2.42 12.22 5.84
C ILE A 46 -2.44 10.86 6.54
N ILE A 47 -2.95 9.81 5.87
CA ILE A 47 -2.93 8.46 6.44
C ILE A 47 -1.49 7.98 6.64
N TRP A 48 -0.62 8.20 5.66
CA TRP A 48 0.79 7.87 5.77
C TRP A 48 1.47 8.57 6.95
N PHE A 49 1.32 9.90 7.06
CA PHE A 49 1.90 10.66 8.17
C PHE A 49 1.37 10.21 9.53
N ASP A 50 0.07 10.00 9.65
CA ASP A 50 -0.53 9.53 10.90
C ASP A 50 0.00 8.12 11.28
N VAL A 51 0.26 7.23 10.31
CA VAL A 51 0.83 5.88 10.57
C VAL A 51 2.30 5.97 11.00
N ILE A 52 3.14 6.75 10.30
CA ILE A 52 4.57 6.85 10.64
C ILE A 52 4.82 7.62 11.94
N GLU A 53 3.91 8.52 12.33
CA GLU A 53 3.94 9.26 13.58
C GLU A 53 3.26 8.50 14.75
N ASP A 54 2.88 7.23 14.54
CA ASP A 54 2.23 6.35 15.51
C ASP A 54 0.85 6.86 15.98
N GLN A 55 0.19 7.69 15.16
CA GLN A 55 -1.16 8.22 15.41
C GLN A 55 -2.25 7.28 14.86
N ILE A 56 -2.20 6.03 15.30
CA ILE A 56 -2.95 4.91 14.70
C ILE A 56 -4.48 5.13 14.69
N ASP A 57 -5.05 5.59 15.80
CA ASP A 57 -6.50 5.85 15.89
C ASP A 57 -6.96 6.97 14.97
N LYS A 58 -6.10 7.97 14.80
CA LYS A 58 -6.35 9.10 13.91
C LYS A 58 -6.29 8.66 12.45
N ALA A 59 -5.31 7.84 12.07
CA ALA A 59 -5.21 7.28 10.71
C ALA A 59 -6.50 6.53 10.33
N VAL A 60 -7.01 5.67 11.20
CA VAL A 60 -8.26 4.93 10.96
C VAL A 60 -9.45 5.89 10.84
N LYS A 61 -9.58 6.84 11.77
CA LYS A 61 -10.68 7.81 11.76
C LYS A 61 -10.68 8.68 10.49
N ASP A 62 -9.52 9.21 10.11
CA ASP A 62 -9.39 10.07 8.93
C ASP A 62 -9.69 9.27 7.65
N PHE A 63 -9.24 8.03 7.56
CA PHE A 63 -9.57 7.15 6.44
C PHE A 63 -11.08 6.90 6.34
N GLU A 64 -11.75 6.49 7.41
CA GLU A 64 -13.19 6.23 7.44
C GLU A 64 -14.01 7.49 7.13
N THR A 65 -13.52 8.65 7.57
CA THR A 65 -14.21 9.93 7.36
C THR A 65 -14.08 10.42 5.91
N TYR A 66 -12.90 10.34 5.31
CA TYR A 66 -12.65 11.01 4.04
C TYR A 66 -12.72 10.08 2.82
N LEU A 67 -12.53 8.76 2.99
CA LEU A 67 -12.64 7.81 1.87
C LEU A 67 -13.97 7.93 1.09
N PRO A 68 -15.15 8.10 1.73
CA PRO A 68 -16.42 8.26 1.01
C PRO A 68 -16.47 9.51 0.12
N LEU A 69 -15.61 10.50 0.36
CA LEU A 69 -15.59 11.76 -0.40
C LEU A 69 -14.76 11.65 -1.69
N VAL A 70 -13.94 10.60 -1.80
CA VAL A 70 -12.96 10.44 -2.89
C VAL A 70 -13.65 10.16 -4.23
N GLU A 71 -14.58 9.22 -4.31
CA GLU A 71 -15.28 8.92 -5.57
C GLU A 71 -16.04 10.14 -6.13
N PRO A 72 -16.84 10.87 -5.34
CA PRO A 72 -17.43 12.11 -5.80
C PRO A 72 -16.41 13.15 -6.29
N TRP A 73 -15.24 13.24 -5.62
CA TRP A 73 -14.18 14.15 -6.05
C TRP A 73 -13.59 13.73 -7.40
N ILE A 74 -13.23 12.44 -7.57
CA ILE A 74 -12.70 11.89 -8.83
C ILE A 74 -13.69 12.09 -9.97
N ALA A 75 -14.99 11.88 -9.73
CA ALA A 75 -16.03 12.09 -10.74
C ALA A 75 -16.10 13.55 -11.21
N ARG A 76 -16.04 14.51 -10.28
CA ARG A 76 -15.99 15.95 -10.61
C ARG A 76 -14.73 16.30 -11.40
N GLU A 77 -13.60 15.76 -10.96
CA GLU A 77 -12.30 16.03 -11.59
C GLU A 77 -12.23 15.43 -13.00
N ARG A 78 -12.75 14.20 -13.20
CA ARG A 78 -12.88 13.59 -14.53
C ARG A 78 -13.71 14.48 -15.46
N ALA A 79 -14.88 14.94 -15.00
CA ALA A 79 -15.75 15.82 -15.80
C ALA A 79 -15.07 17.17 -16.12
N ARG A 80 -14.17 17.67 -15.27
CA ARG A 80 -13.35 18.85 -15.52
C ARG A 80 -12.29 18.56 -16.58
N ILE A 81 -11.53 17.48 -16.43
CA ILE A 81 -10.43 17.08 -17.33
C ILE A 81 -10.97 16.76 -18.73
N ASP A 82 -12.13 16.14 -18.84
CA ASP A 82 -12.74 15.78 -20.13
C ASP A 82 -13.03 16.99 -21.02
N LYS A 83 -13.24 18.17 -20.44
CA LYS A 83 -13.44 19.44 -21.15
C LYS A 83 -12.13 20.05 -21.70
N ILE A 84 -10.97 19.51 -21.32
CA ILE A 84 -9.67 20.03 -21.79
C ILE A 84 -9.35 19.38 -23.15
N TRP A 85 -9.55 20.12 -24.21
CA TRP A 85 -9.38 19.61 -25.57
C TRP A 85 -7.93 19.41 -26.02
N LEU A 86 -6.97 20.12 -25.38
CA LEU A 86 -5.53 20.04 -25.69
C LEU A 86 -4.83 18.79 -25.10
N VAL A 87 -5.53 18.00 -24.28
CA VAL A 87 -4.99 16.83 -23.58
C VAL A 87 -5.53 15.56 -24.22
N SER A 88 -4.66 14.64 -24.58
CA SER A 88 -5.03 13.37 -25.17
C SER A 88 -5.87 12.51 -24.21
N MET A 89 -6.66 11.59 -24.75
CA MET A 89 -7.44 10.63 -23.95
C MET A 89 -6.53 9.73 -23.09
N ALA A 90 -5.32 9.40 -23.57
CA ALA A 90 -4.36 8.60 -22.82
C ALA A 90 -3.85 9.35 -21.58
N GLU A 91 -3.51 10.63 -21.72
CA GLU A 91 -3.09 11.47 -20.60
C GLU A 91 -4.21 11.69 -19.58
N LYS A 92 -5.44 11.94 -20.05
CA LYS A 92 -6.63 12.03 -19.18
C LYS A 92 -6.83 10.76 -18.37
N LYS A 93 -6.75 9.60 -19.04
CA LYS A 93 -6.84 8.30 -18.37
C LYS A 93 -5.73 8.11 -17.34
N ALA A 94 -4.48 8.44 -17.68
CA ALA A 94 -3.34 8.30 -16.77
C ALA A 94 -3.52 9.11 -15.48
N VAL A 95 -4.06 10.34 -15.58
CA VAL A 95 -4.35 11.17 -14.38
C VAL A 95 -5.42 10.51 -13.50
N ILE A 96 -6.49 10.01 -14.10
CA ILE A 96 -7.56 9.34 -13.34
C ILE A 96 -7.06 8.02 -12.72
N ASP A 97 -6.29 7.23 -13.47
CA ASP A 97 -5.68 6.00 -12.97
C ASP A 97 -4.74 6.28 -11.78
N HIS A 98 -3.99 7.40 -11.82
CA HIS A 98 -3.16 7.86 -10.71
C HIS A 98 -3.99 8.15 -9.45
N TYR A 99 -5.15 8.79 -9.56
CA TYR A 99 -6.01 9.02 -8.40
C TYR A 99 -6.49 7.71 -7.76
N TYR A 100 -6.88 6.73 -8.58
CA TYR A 100 -7.25 5.41 -8.06
C TYR A 100 -6.06 4.65 -7.46
N TYR A 101 -4.86 4.83 -8.00
CA TYR A 101 -3.65 4.32 -7.36
C TYR A 101 -3.45 4.92 -5.97
N GLN A 102 -3.66 6.23 -5.80
CA GLN A 102 -3.56 6.88 -4.49
C GLN A 102 -4.63 6.41 -3.49
N VAL A 103 -5.82 6.05 -3.97
CA VAL A 103 -6.83 5.37 -3.13
C VAL A 103 -6.30 4.01 -2.63
N SER A 104 -5.64 3.24 -3.51
CA SER A 104 -5.03 1.96 -3.13
C SER A 104 -3.88 2.16 -2.15
N ASN A 105 -3.07 3.21 -2.32
CA ASN A 105 -2.03 3.59 -1.38
C ASN A 105 -2.62 3.94 0.01
N SER A 106 -3.70 4.73 0.05
CA SER A 106 -4.42 5.04 1.30
C SER A 106 -4.90 3.77 2.01
N LYS A 107 -5.47 2.80 1.26
CA LYS A 107 -5.89 1.50 1.79
C LYS A 107 -4.73 0.69 2.33
N SER A 108 -3.60 0.68 1.61
CA SER A 108 -2.38 0.00 2.05
C SER A 108 -1.86 0.55 3.36
N ASN A 109 -1.81 1.86 3.48
CA ASN A 109 -1.30 2.55 4.66
C ASN A 109 -2.21 2.36 5.87
N VAL A 110 -3.53 2.52 5.72
CA VAL A 110 -4.46 2.33 6.84
C VAL A 110 -4.56 0.86 7.27
N ALA A 111 -4.28 -0.09 6.38
CA ALA A 111 -4.20 -1.50 6.74
C ALA A 111 -3.13 -1.76 7.81
N LEU A 112 -2.00 -1.03 7.77
CA LEU A 112 -1.00 -1.07 8.84
C LEU A 112 -1.56 -0.57 10.18
N ALA A 113 -2.40 0.47 10.16
CA ALA A 113 -3.06 0.95 11.37
C ALA A 113 -4.04 -0.08 11.94
N PHE A 114 -4.84 -0.75 11.10
CA PHE A 114 -5.70 -1.85 11.52
C PHE A 114 -4.91 -3.03 12.09
N LEU A 115 -3.78 -3.35 11.47
CA LEU A 115 -2.89 -4.39 11.99
C LEU A 115 -2.31 -4.04 13.37
N ALA A 116 -1.87 -2.78 13.55
CA ALA A 116 -1.37 -2.30 14.83
C ALA A 116 -2.44 -2.37 15.95
N LYS A 117 -3.73 -2.22 15.59
CA LYS A 117 -4.89 -2.38 16.49
C LYS A 117 -5.28 -3.85 16.70
N GLY A 118 -4.57 -4.82 16.11
CA GLY A 118 -4.92 -6.23 16.18
C GLY A 118 -6.09 -6.65 15.28
N ASN A 119 -6.58 -5.77 14.39
CA ASN A 119 -7.63 -6.10 13.43
C ASN A 119 -7.01 -6.61 12.11
N GLU A 120 -6.41 -7.78 12.19
CA GLU A 120 -5.69 -8.42 11.09
C GLU A 120 -6.60 -8.71 9.89
N SER A 121 -7.83 -9.17 10.14
CA SER A 121 -8.80 -9.47 9.06
C SER A 121 -9.06 -8.24 8.19
N ARG A 122 -9.28 -7.08 8.80
CA ARG A 122 -9.50 -5.84 8.07
C ARG A 122 -8.25 -5.35 7.34
N ALA A 123 -7.09 -5.51 7.94
CA ALA A 123 -5.81 -5.19 7.29
C ALA A 123 -5.61 -6.02 6.01
N MET A 124 -5.82 -7.32 6.09
CA MET A 124 -5.69 -8.24 4.95
C MET A 124 -6.69 -7.91 3.83
N GLU A 125 -7.94 -7.62 4.17
CA GLU A 125 -8.97 -7.21 3.21
C GLU A 125 -8.54 -5.95 2.44
N LEU A 126 -8.06 -4.92 3.13
CA LEU A 126 -7.63 -3.66 2.53
C LEU A 126 -6.40 -3.83 1.64
N TRP A 127 -5.41 -4.62 2.05
CA TRP A 127 -4.26 -4.94 1.21
C TRP A 127 -4.67 -5.71 -0.04
N ASN A 128 -5.59 -6.68 0.10
CA ASN A 128 -6.11 -7.42 -1.05
C ASN A 128 -6.83 -6.49 -2.04
N GLU A 129 -7.70 -5.61 -1.57
CA GLU A 129 -8.37 -4.64 -2.43
C GLU A 129 -7.37 -3.72 -3.17
N ALA A 130 -6.33 -3.25 -2.48
CA ALA A 130 -5.31 -2.38 -3.06
C ALA A 130 -4.44 -3.12 -4.09
N ALA A 131 -4.02 -4.36 -3.78
CA ALA A 131 -3.21 -5.19 -4.68
C ALA A 131 -3.95 -5.56 -5.96
N LEU A 132 -5.23 -5.97 -5.86
CA LEU A 132 -6.02 -6.42 -7.01
C LEU A 132 -6.35 -5.30 -7.98
N LYS A 133 -6.66 -4.09 -7.51
CA LYS A 133 -7.11 -2.99 -8.37
C LYS A 133 -6.00 -2.32 -9.13
N HIS A 134 -4.82 -2.13 -8.53
CA HIS A 134 -3.77 -1.30 -9.10
C HIS A 134 -2.37 -1.91 -9.02
N GLY A 135 -2.25 -3.18 -8.62
CA GLY A 135 -0.95 -3.87 -8.49
C GLY A 135 -0.02 -3.20 -7.48
N HIS A 136 -0.58 -2.56 -6.45
CA HIS A 136 0.17 -1.80 -5.46
C HIS A 136 1.22 -2.69 -4.77
N ILE A 137 2.49 -2.29 -4.87
CA ILE A 137 3.64 -3.15 -4.55
C ILE A 137 3.68 -3.52 -3.06
N GLU A 138 3.50 -2.53 -2.20
CA GLU A 138 3.52 -2.70 -0.75
C GLU A 138 2.34 -3.56 -0.28
N SER A 139 1.18 -3.42 -0.92
CA SER A 139 0.00 -4.25 -0.62
C SER A 139 0.17 -5.71 -0.99
N ARG A 140 1.08 -6.04 -1.92
CA ARG A 140 1.49 -7.41 -2.22
C ARG A 140 2.54 -7.92 -1.25
N PHE A 141 3.43 -7.06 -0.78
CA PHE A 141 4.53 -7.41 0.12
C PHE A 141 4.07 -7.55 1.57
N TYR A 142 3.31 -6.59 2.10
CA TYR A 142 2.97 -6.54 3.53
C TYR A 142 2.24 -7.78 4.04
N PRO A 143 1.24 -8.37 3.34
CA PRO A 143 0.63 -9.62 3.76
C PRO A 143 1.62 -10.78 3.83
N ILE A 144 2.47 -10.94 2.82
CA ILE A 144 3.50 -11.99 2.78
C ILE A 144 4.45 -11.84 3.96
N PHE A 145 4.95 -10.63 4.18
CA PHE A 145 5.83 -10.35 5.32
C PHE A 145 5.13 -10.64 6.65
N HIS A 146 3.90 -10.18 6.82
CA HIS A 146 3.16 -10.38 8.08
C HIS A 146 2.93 -11.86 8.38
N LEU A 147 2.47 -12.62 7.39
CA LEU A 147 2.16 -14.05 7.56
C LEU A 147 3.40 -14.91 7.83
N PHE A 148 4.53 -14.57 7.22
CA PHE A 148 5.75 -15.38 7.26
C PHE A 148 6.89 -14.79 8.08
N LYS A 149 6.69 -13.66 8.79
CA LYS A 149 7.76 -13.03 9.57
C LYS A 149 8.32 -13.92 10.68
N SER A 150 7.53 -14.86 11.20
CA SER A 150 7.98 -15.89 12.15
C SER A 150 8.77 -17.02 11.48
N ASN A 151 8.70 -17.13 10.15
CA ASN A 151 9.43 -18.10 9.34
C ASN A 151 10.13 -17.40 8.15
N PRO A 152 11.27 -16.72 8.38
CA PRO A 152 11.94 -15.93 7.34
C PRO A 152 12.31 -16.71 6.08
N GLY A 153 12.62 -18.00 6.21
CA GLY A 153 12.94 -18.86 5.08
C GLY A 153 11.78 -19.00 4.10
N SER A 154 10.56 -19.19 4.62
CA SER A 154 9.33 -19.24 3.80
C SER A 154 9.03 -17.87 3.19
N ALA A 155 9.17 -16.77 3.95
CA ALA A 155 9.01 -15.41 3.40
C ALA A 155 9.94 -15.17 2.21
N ILE A 156 11.23 -15.53 2.33
CA ILE A 156 12.23 -15.39 1.26
C ILE A 156 11.80 -16.17 0.01
N GLY A 157 11.35 -17.40 0.19
CA GLY A 157 10.88 -18.26 -0.92
C GLY A 157 9.73 -17.62 -1.69
N VAL A 158 8.69 -17.19 -0.96
CA VAL A 158 7.51 -16.53 -1.57
C VAL A 158 7.87 -15.20 -2.24
N LEU A 159 8.67 -14.36 -1.58
CA LEU A 159 9.08 -13.05 -2.14
C LEU A 159 9.88 -13.21 -3.44
N ARG A 160 10.81 -14.18 -3.50
CA ARG A 160 11.57 -14.47 -4.73
C ARG A 160 10.70 -14.86 -5.91
N ASN A 161 9.61 -15.55 -5.66
CA ASN A 161 8.68 -16.01 -6.69
C ASN A 161 7.65 -14.92 -7.07
N SER A 162 7.43 -13.92 -6.22
CA SER A 162 6.32 -12.97 -6.34
C SER A 162 6.74 -11.58 -6.82
N PHE A 163 8.04 -11.24 -6.76
CA PHE A 163 8.54 -9.91 -7.07
C PHE A 163 9.75 -9.93 -8.00
N SER A 164 9.86 -8.92 -8.85
CA SER A 164 11.09 -8.64 -9.60
C SER A 164 12.17 -8.09 -8.66
N LYS A 165 13.41 -8.07 -9.13
CA LYS A 165 14.52 -7.50 -8.36
C LYS A 165 14.33 -5.99 -8.14
N GLU A 166 13.83 -5.31 -9.14
CA GLU A 166 13.55 -3.86 -9.14
C GLU A 166 12.45 -3.54 -8.12
N GLU A 167 11.38 -4.32 -8.10
CA GLU A 167 10.31 -4.17 -7.11
C GLU A 167 10.83 -4.39 -5.68
N LEU A 168 11.66 -5.41 -5.44
CA LEU A 168 12.27 -5.64 -4.12
C LEU A 168 13.22 -4.49 -3.72
N GLN A 169 13.94 -3.91 -4.67
CA GLN A 169 14.81 -2.75 -4.40
C GLN A 169 14.00 -1.49 -4.06
N SER A 170 12.87 -1.24 -4.72
CA SER A 170 11.95 -0.15 -4.37
C SER A 170 11.45 -0.31 -2.94
N LEU A 171 10.94 -1.50 -2.59
CA LEU A 171 10.46 -1.80 -1.23
C LEU A 171 11.56 -1.61 -0.16
N VAL A 172 12.82 -1.93 -0.47
CA VAL A 172 13.95 -1.67 0.43
C VAL A 172 14.11 -0.17 0.69
N HIS A 173 13.99 0.65 -0.36
CA HIS A 173 14.10 2.10 -0.22
C HIS A 173 12.98 2.63 0.70
N ASP A 174 11.73 2.28 0.42
CA ASP A 174 10.56 2.76 1.13
C ASP A 174 10.57 2.33 2.61
N LEU A 175 10.87 1.05 2.88
CA LEU A 175 10.98 0.55 4.26
C LEU A 175 12.19 1.12 5.01
N ALA A 176 13.30 1.42 4.32
CA ALA A 176 14.45 2.05 4.95
C ALA A 176 14.12 3.49 5.38
N GLU A 177 13.42 4.23 4.56
CA GLU A 177 12.97 5.58 4.89
C GLU A 177 12.09 5.56 6.14
N VAL A 178 11.06 4.71 6.16
CA VAL A 178 10.16 4.56 7.31
C VAL A 178 10.88 4.10 8.57
N SER A 179 11.77 3.12 8.47
CA SER A 179 12.51 2.61 9.63
C SER A 179 13.42 3.66 10.26
N ASN A 180 13.86 4.66 9.47
CA ASN A 180 14.73 5.74 9.92
C ASN A 180 13.96 6.98 10.39
N GLN A 181 12.82 7.28 9.79
CA GLN A 181 12.03 8.50 10.05
C GLN A 181 10.80 8.24 10.93
N GLY A 182 10.27 7.03 10.90
CA GLY A 182 9.09 6.65 11.66
C GLY A 182 9.39 6.39 13.13
N SER A 183 8.33 6.34 13.93
CA SER A 183 8.36 6.02 15.36
C SER A 183 7.40 4.87 15.69
N GLY A 184 7.47 4.38 16.92
CA GLY A 184 6.50 3.43 17.44
C GLY A 184 6.51 2.05 16.80
N TRP A 185 5.31 1.52 16.67
CA TRP A 185 5.07 0.15 16.17
C TRP A 185 5.51 -0.03 14.72
N PHE A 186 5.15 0.92 13.87
CA PHE A 186 5.39 0.78 12.43
C PHE A 186 6.88 0.80 12.06
N ALA A 187 7.67 1.66 12.70
CA ALA A 187 9.12 1.70 12.45
C ALA A 187 9.79 0.37 12.79
N LYS A 188 9.38 -0.29 13.88
CA LYS A 188 9.89 -1.61 14.25
C LYS A 188 9.49 -2.67 13.24
N TRP A 189 8.21 -2.68 12.84
CA TRP A 189 7.66 -3.60 11.86
C TRP A 189 8.34 -3.42 10.48
N ALA A 190 8.55 -2.18 10.04
CA ALA A 190 9.25 -1.86 8.79
C ALA A 190 10.72 -2.33 8.82
N LYS A 191 11.40 -2.21 9.95
CA LYS A 191 12.78 -2.69 10.13
C LYS A 191 12.87 -4.21 9.97
N GLU A 192 11.96 -4.96 10.56
CA GLU A 192 11.90 -6.43 10.40
C GLU A 192 11.70 -6.81 8.92
N GLY A 193 10.80 -6.12 8.21
CA GLY A 193 10.55 -6.31 6.79
C GLY A 193 11.77 -5.98 5.93
N LEU A 194 12.46 -4.90 6.26
CA LEU A 194 13.70 -4.47 5.59
C LEU A 194 14.80 -5.52 5.69
N ASP A 195 14.98 -6.14 6.85
CA ASP A 195 15.98 -7.17 7.07
C ASP A 195 15.69 -8.43 6.22
N ILE A 196 14.42 -8.84 6.14
CA ILE A 196 13.98 -9.96 5.28
C ILE A 196 14.19 -9.63 3.79
N LEU A 197 13.86 -8.41 3.35
CA LEU A 197 14.08 -7.99 1.95
C LEU A 197 15.54 -7.99 1.58
N ARG A 198 16.41 -7.46 2.43
CA ARG A 198 17.86 -7.45 2.21
C ARG A 198 18.44 -8.86 2.08
N GLU A 199 17.99 -9.76 2.94
CA GLU A 199 18.42 -11.17 2.87
C GLU A 199 17.88 -11.85 1.61
N THR A 200 16.62 -11.55 1.21
CA THR A 200 16.04 -12.03 -0.04
C THR A 200 16.88 -11.61 -1.24
N ILE A 201 17.21 -10.32 -1.35
CA ILE A 201 17.99 -9.77 -2.46
C ILE A 201 19.39 -10.35 -2.50
N LYS A 202 20.05 -10.49 -1.35
CA LYS A 202 21.40 -11.08 -1.24
C LYS A 202 21.44 -12.53 -1.74
N ASN A 203 20.36 -13.27 -1.51
CA ASN A 203 20.27 -14.67 -1.90
C ASN A 203 19.66 -14.88 -3.31
N LEU A 204 19.38 -13.80 -4.05
CA LEU A 204 18.92 -13.88 -5.43
C LEU A 204 20.06 -14.34 -6.35
N LYS A 205 20.04 -15.63 -6.72
CA LYS A 205 20.93 -16.20 -7.74
C LYS A 205 20.11 -16.56 -8.98
N GLY A 206 20.28 -15.81 -10.08
CA GLY A 206 19.64 -16.07 -11.37
C GLY A 206 18.47 -15.14 -11.70
N PRO A 207 17.91 -15.22 -12.93
CA PRO A 207 16.78 -14.41 -13.35
C PRO A 207 15.52 -14.77 -12.53
N LEU A 208 14.83 -13.76 -12.05
CA LEU A 208 13.53 -13.91 -11.43
C LEU A 208 12.47 -14.14 -12.51
N GLY A 209 11.63 -15.13 -12.31
CA GLY A 209 10.51 -15.40 -13.23
C GLY A 209 9.47 -14.28 -13.16
N ALA A 210 9.33 -13.53 -14.26
CA ALA A 210 8.38 -12.42 -14.39
C ALA A 210 6.89 -12.85 -14.42
N SER A 211 6.58 -14.16 -14.32
CA SER A 211 5.21 -14.67 -14.57
C SER A 211 4.33 -14.83 -13.33
N THR A 212 4.80 -14.49 -12.14
CA THR A 212 4.10 -14.84 -10.89
C THR A 212 3.38 -13.69 -10.18
N ALA A 213 3.39 -12.48 -10.72
CA ALA A 213 2.65 -11.35 -10.11
C ALA A 213 1.13 -11.66 -9.96
N SER A 214 0.54 -12.33 -10.94
CA SER A 214 -0.86 -12.77 -10.90
C SER A 214 -1.09 -13.89 -9.88
N VAL A 215 -0.12 -14.80 -9.70
CA VAL A 215 -0.20 -15.90 -8.73
C VAL A 215 -0.07 -15.38 -7.30
N ALA A 216 0.89 -14.48 -7.03
CA ALA A 216 1.04 -13.87 -5.72
C ALA A 216 -0.19 -13.04 -5.31
N THR A 217 -0.75 -12.27 -6.24
CA THR A 217 -1.99 -11.52 -6.00
C THR A 217 -3.16 -12.46 -5.72
N PHE A 218 -3.24 -13.58 -6.43
CA PHE A 218 -4.26 -14.60 -6.21
C PHE A 218 -4.06 -15.34 -4.88
N MET A 219 -2.82 -15.64 -4.50
CA MET A 219 -2.48 -16.26 -3.21
C MET A 219 -2.80 -15.35 -2.04
N VAL A 220 -2.45 -14.07 -2.12
CA VAL A 220 -2.81 -13.06 -1.11
C VAL A 220 -4.33 -12.95 -1.01
N ALA A 221 -5.03 -12.90 -2.14
CA ALA A 221 -6.50 -12.86 -2.18
C ALA A 221 -7.16 -14.10 -1.53
N LYS A 222 -6.57 -15.27 -1.71
CA LYS A 222 -7.06 -16.52 -1.10
C LYS A 222 -6.63 -16.69 0.36
N ALA A 223 -5.40 -16.31 0.72
CA ALA A 223 -4.91 -16.38 2.11
C ALA A 223 -5.68 -15.46 3.08
N VAL A 224 -6.34 -14.43 2.54
CA VAL A 224 -7.20 -13.50 3.29
C VAL A 224 -8.53 -14.12 3.73
N ASN A 225 -8.95 -15.22 3.09
CA ASN A 225 -10.19 -15.90 3.51
C ASN A 225 -9.92 -16.71 4.80
N LYS A 226 -10.62 -16.38 5.88
CA LYS A 226 -10.46 -17.04 7.19
C LYS A 226 -10.51 -18.57 7.11
N HIS A 227 -11.34 -19.09 6.21
CA HIS A 227 -11.48 -20.52 5.96
C HIS A 227 -10.17 -21.18 5.46
N LEU A 228 -9.44 -20.47 4.57
CA LEU A 228 -8.18 -20.97 4.03
C LEU A 228 -7.01 -20.88 5.01
N ARG A 229 -7.08 -19.96 5.97
CA ARG A 229 -6.10 -19.92 7.06
C ARG A 229 -6.28 -21.11 8.00
N ASP A 230 -7.52 -21.44 8.33
CA ASP A 230 -7.85 -22.58 9.18
C ASP A 230 -7.43 -23.90 8.46
N GLU A 231 -7.70 -24.04 7.15
CA GLU A 231 -7.24 -25.17 6.33
C GLU A 231 -5.70 -25.26 6.22
N MET A 232 -5.02 -24.11 6.01
CA MET A 232 -3.56 -24.07 5.95
C MET A 232 -2.93 -24.44 7.29
N GLN A 233 -3.53 -24.02 8.40
CA GLN A 233 -3.05 -24.34 9.74
C GLN A 233 -3.27 -25.82 10.06
N GLU A 234 -4.41 -26.39 9.69
CA GLU A 234 -4.73 -27.80 9.82
C GLU A 234 -3.79 -28.67 8.98
N SER A 235 -3.53 -28.33 7.74
CA SER A 235 -2.59 -29.02 6.84
C SER A 235 -1.14 -28.96 7.34
N MET A 236 -0.73 -27.83 7.92
CA MET A 236 0.60 -27.67 8.53
C MET A 236 0.74 -28.48 9.84
N GLU A 237 -0.33 -28.65 10.63
CA GLU A 237 -0.36 -29.51 11.81
C GLU A 237 -0.28 -30.97 11.42
N ASP A 238 -0.78 -31.35 10.25
CA ASP A 238 -0.69 -32.70 9.67
C ASP A 238 0.66 -32.98 8.98
N GLY A 239 1.57 -32.02 8.94
CA GLY A 239 2.94 -32.19 8.46
C GLY A 239 3.13 -31.96 6.95
N GLU A 240 2.14 -31.46 6.25
CA GLU A 240 2.28 -31.01 4.86
C GLU A 240 3.14 -29.74 4.74
N SER A 241 3.96 -29.69 3.69
CA SER A 241 4.69 -28.47 3.41
C SER A 241 3.76 -27.43 2.73
N ILE A 242 4.04 -26.14 2.95
CA ILE A 242 3.32 -25.06 2.24
C ILE A 242 3.37 -25.25 0.73
N ALA A 243 4.43 -25.84 0.20
CA ALA A 243 4.59 -26.12 -1.23
C ALA A 243 3.62 -27.22 -1.71
N ASP A 244 3.39 -28.26 -0.90
CA ASP A 244 2.45 -29.34 -1.20
C ASP A 244 1.02 -28.82 -1.15
N TRP A 245 0.66 -28.07 -0.09
CA TRP A 245 -0.64 -27.43 0.05
C TRP A 245 -0.94 -26.45 -1.11
N LEU A 246 0.06 -25.70 -1.58
CA LEU A 246 -0.08 -24.81 -2.74
C LEU A 246 -0.17 -25.58 -4.05
N GLY A 247 0.43 -26.77 -4.15
CA GLY A 247 0.34 -27.67 -5.31
C GLY A 247 -1.05 -28.24 -5.51
N ASP A 248 -1.77 -28.53 -4.43
CA ASP A 248 -3.14 -29.06 -4.48
C ASP A 248 -4.20 -27.97 -4.80
N LEU A 249 -3.84 -26.68 -4.74
CA LEU A 249 -4.72 -25.57 -5.07
C LEU A 249 -4.67 -25.16 -6.56
N PHE A 250 -3.79 -25.78 -7.35
CA PHE A 250 -3.58 -25.53 -8.80
C PHE A 250 -3.51 -26.81 -9.62
#